data_f96f0966bf72e61c46a06e8825acd611
#
_entry.id   f96f0966bf72e61c46a06e8825acd611
#
_cell.length_a   1.000
_cell.length_b   1.000
_cell.length_c   1.000
_cell.angle_alpha   90.00
_cell.angle_beta   90.00
_cell.angle_gamma   90.00
#
_symmetry.space_group_name_H-M   'P 1'
#
loop_
_entity.id
_entity.type
_entity.pdbx_description
1 polymer ?
#
loop_
_entity_poly.entity_id
_entity_poly.type
_entity_poly.pdbx_seq_one_letter_code
_entity_poly.pdbx_strand_id
1 'polypeptide(L)'
;MKYSEIYKYNIAHNLCPFCDLPESFLLERSEYFFVTYARAPYTSDHLLIIPNRHVVLFNSLSHEEVKNLMDLVSKWTEILHKKHTDIALLLRDWFIWGSWGKSVDHMHFHLIPDVEVGSIKGCGPSREFLTEKDLIKRIADIKKLEKKPVKSTAKK
;
A
#
# COMPACT_ATOMS: atom_id res chain seq x y z
N MET A 1 -2.16 9.21 -17.28
CA MET A 1 -3.40 8.38 -17.30
C MET A 1 -4.12 8.59 -15.99
N LYS A 2 -5.42 8.87 -16.01
CA LYS A 2 -6.19 9.08 -14.78
C LYS A 2 -6.46 7.75 -14.07
N TYR A 3 -6.42 7.75 -12.75
CA TYR A 3 -6.69 6.56 -11.94
C TYR A 3 -8.04 5.91 -12.27
N SER A 4 -9.06 6.72 -12.53
CA SER A 4 -10.40 6.24 -12.90
C SER A 4 -10.46 5.47 -14.24
N GLU A 5 -9.55 5.74 -15.17
CA GLU A 5 -9.47 5.07 -16.46
C GLU A 5 -8.88 3.67 -16.30
N ILE A 6 -7.79 3.56 -15.53
CA ILE A 6 -7.15 2.27 -15.21
C ILE A 6 -8.10 1.37 -14.43
N TYR A 7 -8.80 1.93 -13.45
CA TYR A 7 -9.79 1.22 -12.64
C TYR A 7 -10.90 0.61 -13.52
N LYS A 8 -11.50 1.42 -14.40
CA LYS A 8 -12.55 0.96 -15.34
C LYS A 8 -12.03 -0.12 -16.29
N TYR A 9 -10.81 0.05 -16.80
CA TYR A 9 -10.18 -0.94 -17.68
C TYR A 9 -10.00 -2.28 -16.97
N ASN A 10 -9.43 -2.28 -15.75
CA ASN A 10 -9.20 -3.51 -14.99
C ASN A 10 -10.51 -4.25 -14.69
N ILE A 11 -11.56 -3.55 -14.29
CA ILE A 11 -12.89 -4.16 -14.07
C ILE A 11 -13.45 -4.75 -15.36
N ALA A 12 -13.42 -4.00 -16.46
CA ALA A 12 -13.98 -4.45 -17.73
C ALA A 12 -13.29 -5.70 -18.28
N HIS A 13 -12.01 -5.93 -17.91
CA HIS A 13 -11.21 -7.06 -18.38
C HIS A 13 -10.98 -8.13 -17.30
N ASN A 14 -11.62 -7.99 -16.13
CA ASN A 14 -11.45 -8.89 -14.98
C ASN A 14 -9.96 -9.08 -14.57
N LEU A 15 -9.19 -8.01 -14.62
CA LEU A 15 -7.76 -8.01 -14.28
C LEU A 15 -7.52 -7.61 -12.83
N CYS A 16 -6.67 -8.35 -12.14
CA CYS A 16 -6.17 -7.98 -10.83
C CYS A 16 -4.76 -7.36 -10.95
N PRO A 17 -4.61 -6.05 -10.72
CA PRO A 17 -3.32 -5.38 -10.89
C PRO A 17 -2.27 -5.79 -9.86
N PHE A 18 -2.64 -6.54 -8.82
CA PHE A 18 -1.72 -7.01 -7.78
C PHE A 18 -1.23 -8.44 -8.00
N CYS A 19 -2.01 -9.29 -8.72
CA CYS A 19 -1.60 -10.66 -8.98
C CYS A 19 -0.38 -10.76 -9.91
N ASP A 20 -0.26 -9.83 -10.86
CA ASP A 20 0.79 -9.82 -11.89
C ASP A 20 1.76 -8.65 -11.72
N LEU A 21 1.96 -8.17 -10.47
CA LEU A 21 2.85 -7.05 -10.21
C LEU A 21 4.32 -7.46 -10.41
N PRO A 22 5.11 -6.76 -11.26
CA PRO A 22 6.51 -7.07 -11.47
C PRO A 22 7.34 -6.97 -10.19
N GLU A 23 8.29 -7.87 -9.98
CA GLU A 23 9.20 -7.86 -8.83
C GLU A 23 9.99 -6.55 -8.70
N SER A 24 10.28 -5.87 -9.80
CA SER A 24 10.95 -4.56 -9.80
C SER A 24 10.15 -3.45 -9.10
N PHE A 25 8.85 -3.66 -8.90
CA PHE A 25 7.96 -2.71 -8.20
C PHE A 25 7.82 -3.02 -6.71
N LEU A 26 8.41 -4.11 -6.23
CA LEU A 26 8.32 -4.49 -4.84
C LEU A 26 9.45 -3.85 -4.02
N LEU A 27 9.08 -3.41 -2.82
CA LEU A 27 10.02 -3.04 -1.77
C LEU A 27 10.54 -4.29 -1.06
N GLU A 28 9.65 -5.24 -0.80
CA GLU A 28 9.91 -6.49 -0.11
C GLU A 28 8.88 -7.54 -0.52
N ARG A 29 9.30 -8.82 -0.55
CA ARG A 29 8.40 -9.97 -0.57
C ARG A 29 8.73 -10.88 0.61
N SER A 30 7.72 -11.19 1.42
CA SER A 30 7.77 -12.18 2.50
C SER A 30 7.07 -13.47 2.08
N GLU A 31 6.93 -14.40 3.01
CA GLU A 31 6.28 -15.68 2.75
C GLU A 31 4.82 -15.53 2.29
N TYR A 32 4.05 -14.63 2.91
CA TYR A 32 2.61 -14.48 2.64
C TYR A 32 2.23 -13.15 2.02
N PHE A 33 3.09 -12.13 2.10
CA PHE A 33 2.78 -10.77 1.64
C PHE A 33 3.94 -10.16 0.85
N PHE A 34 3.62 -9.14 0.08
CA PHE A 34 4.60 -8.24 -0.47
C PHE A 34 4.27 -6.78 -0.14
N VAL A 35 5.29 -5.94 -0.17
CA VAL A 35 5.17 -4.50 0.08
C VAL A 35 5.56 -3.74 -1.18
N THR A 36 4.76 -2.76 -1.55
CA THR A 36 5.00 -1.92 -2.72
C THR A 36 4.63 -0.46 -2.44
N TYR A 37 5.10 0.45 -3.26
CA TYR A 37 4.66 1.84 -3.26
C TYR A 37 3.29 1.96 -3.94
N ALA A 38 2.35 2.71 -3.37
CA ALA A 38 1.04 2.93 -3.97
C ALA A 38 1.17 3.69 -5.30
N ARG A 39 0.67 3.12 -6.41
CA ARG A 39 0.72 3.79 -7.73
C ARG A 39 -0.16 5.02 -7.84
N ALA A 40 -1.16 5.15 -6.97
CA ALA A 40 -2.01 6.34 -6.82
C ALA A 40 -2.00 6.79 -5.35
N PRO A 41 -0.89 7.38 -4.86
CA PRO A 41 -0.71 7.66 -3.45
C PRO A 41 -1.64 8.78 -2.97
N TYR A 42 -2.09 8.70 -1.70
CA TYR A 42 -2.79 9.79 -1.02
C TYR A 42 -1.81 10.88 -0.58
N THR A 43 -0.66 10.45 -0.04
CA THR A 43 0.44 11.31 0.41
C THR A 43 1.76 10.76 -0.12
N SER A 44 2.86 11.48 0.03
CA SER A 44 4.18 10.94 -0.28
C SER A 44 4.51 9.73 0.60
N ASP A 45 5.23 8.76 0.03
CA ASP A 45 5.68 7.54 0.71
C ASP A 45 4.55 6.60 1.19
N HIS A 46 3.37 6.70 0.56
CA HIS A 46 2.25 5.80 0.78
C HIS A 46 2.58 4.39 0.30
N LEU A 47 2.62 3.43 1.23
CA LEU A 47 2.91 2.03 0.95
C LEU A 47 1.65 1.16 1.01
N LEU A 48 1.71 0.03 0.30
CA LEU A 48 0.72 -1.04 0.36
C LEU A 48 1.38 -2.33 0.81
N ILE A 49 0.71 -3.06 1.71
CA ILE A 49 1.04 -4.44 2.09
C ILE A 49 -0.07 -5.32 1.54
N ILE A 50 0.28 -6.29 0.69
CA ILE A 50 -0.66 -7.03 -0.16
C ILE A 50 -0.37 -8.52 -0.03
N PRO A 51 -1.38 -9.40 0.20
CA PRO A 51 -1.18 -10.85 0.20
C PRO A 51 -0.62 -11.36 -1.14
N ASN A 52 0.30 -12.33 -1.10
CA ASN A 52 0.82 -12.99 -2.31
C ASN A 52 -0.28 -13.74 -3.08
N ARG A 53 -1.21 -14.37 -2.36
CA ARG A 53 -2.38 -15.02 -2.95
C ARG A 53 -3.54 -14.03 -3.12
N HIS A 54 -4.37 -14.24 -4.13
CA HIS A 54 -5.58 -13.43 -4.32
C HIS A 54 -6.59 -13.73 -3.23
N VAL A 55 -6.82 -12.76 -2.35
CA VAL A 55 -7.81 -12.83 -1.28
C VAL A 55 -8.48 -11.48 -1.11
N VAL A 56 -9.75 -11.46 -0.80
CA VAL A 56 -10.57 -10.23 -0.74
C VAL A 56 -10.89 -9.84 0.70
N LEU A 57 -11.26 -10.81 1.55
CA LEU A 57 -11.76 -10.58 2.89
C LEU A 57 -10.73 -10.93 3.97
N PHE A 58 -10.62 -10.10 5.00
CA PHE A 58 -9.68 -10.25 6.10
C PHE A 58 -9.87 -11.57 6.87
N ASN A 59 -11.12 -11.98 7.08
CA ASN A 59 -11.44 -13.24 7.77
C ASN A 59 -11.01 -14.51 7.01
N SER A 60 -10.52 -14.36 5.78
CA SER A 60 -9.95 -15.47 4.98
C SER A 60 -8.45 -15.67 5.21
N LEU A 61 -7.81 -14.83 6.04
CA LEU A 61 -6.40 -14.99 6.40
C LEU A 61 -6.22 -16.04 7.50
N SER A 62 -5.15 -16.82 7.41
CA SER A 62 -4.71 -17.71 8.50
C SER A 62 -4.02 -16.92 9.62
N HIS A 63 -3.78 -17.57 10.77
CA HIS A 63 -3.05 -16.96 11.87
C HIS A 63 -1.60 -16.62 11.50
N GLU A 64 -0.95 -17.48 10.72
CA GLU A 64 0.41 -17.28 10.22
C GLU A 64 0.47 -16.08 9.27
N GLU A 65 -0.52 -15.94 8.39
CA GLU A 65 -0.65 -14.78 7.49
C GLU A 65 -0.84 -13.49 8.31
N VAL A 66 -1.73 -13.50 9.31
CA VAL A 66 -1.94 -12.31 10.17
C VAL A 66 -0.67 -11.97 10.95
N LYS A 67 0.06 -12.97 11.47
CA LYS A 67 1.34 -12.73 12.15
C LYS A 67 2.35 -12.08 11.21
N ASN A 68 2.54 -12.63 10.01
CA ASN A 68 3.46 -12.07 9.01
C ASN A 68 3.06 -10.65 8.60
N LEU A 69 1.76 -10.38 8.45
CA LEU A 69 1.25 -9.03 8.21
C LEU A 69 1.66 -8.05 9.31
N MET A 70 1.50 -8.42 10.59
CA MET A 70 1.85 -7.56 11.71
C MET A 70 3.36 -7.31 11.81
N ASP A 71 4.18 -8.31 11.49
CA ASP A 71 5.63 -8.15 11.41
C ASP A 71 6.02 -7.12 10.33
N LEU A 72 5.39 -7.18 9.15
CA LEU A 72 5.60 -6.20 8.08
C LEU A 72 5.07 -4.80 8.43
N VAL A 73 3.89 -4.70 9.05
CA VAL A 73 3.34 -3.42 9.51
C VAL A 73 4.30 -2.78 10.50
N SER A 74 4.79 -3.54 11.50
CA SER A 74 5.75 -3.05 12.49
C SER A 74 7.03 -2.55 11.83
N LYS A 75 7.63 -3.37 10.96
CA LYS A 75 8.86 -3.04 10.23
C LYS A 75 8.70 -1.75 9.40
N TRP A 76 7.66 -1.69 8.58
CA TRP A 76 7.52 -0.60 7.61
C TRP A 76 7.02 0.70 8.24
N THR A 77 6.25 0.65 9.33
CA THR A 77 5.95 1.85 10.13
C THR A 77 7.20 2.42 10.78
N GLU A 78 8.09 1.58 11.33
CA GLU A 78 9.38 2.03 11.87
C GLU A 78 10.24 2.71 10.79
N ILE A 79 10.31 2.15 9.59
CA ILE A 79 11.05 2.73 8.47
C ILE A 79 10.46 4.10 8.08
N LEU A 80 9.14 4.19 7.96
CA LEU A 80 8.46 5.43 7.60
C LEU A 80 8.63 6.52 8.66
N HIS A 81 8.64 6.16 9.96
CA HIS A 81 8.90 7.10 11.06
C HIS A 81 10.30 7.72 11.04
N LYS A 82 11.24 7.23 10.22
CA LYS A 82 12.52 7.91 10.00
C LYS A 82 12.35 9.26 9.27
N LYS A 83 11.21 9.48 8.65
CA LYS A 83 10.91 10.68 7.86
C LYS A 83 9.58 11.34 8.23
N HIS A 84 8.60 10.58 8.66
CA HIS A 84 7.21 10.99 8.88
C HIS A 84 6.86 10.95 10.37
N THR A 85 5.89 11.80 10.77
CA THR A 85 5.46 11.93 12.18
C THR A 85 4.32 11.00 12.52
N ASP A 86 3.41 10.80 11.57
CA ASP A 86 2.19 10.00 11.74
C ASP A 86 2.02 9.01 10.60
N ILE A 87 1.56 7.80 10.92
CA ILE A 87 1.30 6.75 9.92
C ILE A 87 -0.09 6.18 10.15
N ALA A 88 -1.01 6.44 9.24
CA ALA A 88 -2.32 5.80 9.26
C ALA A 88 -2.25 4.41 8.63
N LEU A 89 -2.74 3.40 9.38
CA LEU A 89 -3.00 2.06 8.86
C LEU A 89 -4.47 1.96 8.46
N LEU A 90 -4.74 1.66 7.18
CA LEU A 90 -6.09 1.55 6.66
C LEU A 90 -6.29 0.24 5.90
N LEU A 91 -7.36 -0.47 6.24
CA LEU A 91 -7.92 -1.57 5.46
C LEU A 91 -9.36 -1.23 5.06
N ARG A 92 -9.73 -1.55 3.82
CA ARG A 92 -11.13 -1.54 3.37
C ARG A 92 -11.53 -2.99 3.07
N ASP A 93 -12.17 -3.62 4.05
CA ASP A 93 -12.48 -5.04 4.05
C ASP A 93 -13.88 -5.31 3.51
N TRP A 94 -14.03 -5.31 2.19
CA TRP A 94 -15.24 -5.73 1.47
C TRP A 94 -14.96 -5.85 -0.03
N PHE A 95 -15.94 -6.34 -0.80
CA PHE A 95 -15.90 -6.33 -2.26
C PHE A 95 -16.06 -4.92 -2.83
N ILE A 96 -15.58 -4.69 -4.05
CA ILE A 96 -15.69 -3.41 -4.77
C ILE A 96 -17.12 -2.88 -4.77
N TRP A 97 -18.11 -3.73 -5.02
CA TRP A 97 -19.53 -3.37 -5.14
C TRP A 97 -20.16 -2.87 -3.84
N GLY A 98 -19.57 -3.18 -2.70
CA GLY A 98 -20.09 -2.83 -1.37
C GLY A 98 -19.27 -1.80 -0.61
N SER A 99 -18.12 -1.35 -1.13
CA SER A 99 -17.23 -0.45 -0.42
C SER A 99 -17.04 0.88 -1.14
N TRP A 100 -17.27 1.96 -0.42
CA TRP A 100 -16.94 3.29 -0.88
C TRP A 100 -15.44 3.45 -1.05
N GLY A 101 -15.00 3.53 -2.30
CA GLY A 101 -13.62 3.85 -2.63
C GLY A 101 -12.61 2.70 -2.69
N LYS A 102 -13.02 1.45 -2.56
CA LYS A 102 -12.18 0.32 -2.93
C LYS A 102 -12.16 0.18 -4.47
N SER A 103 -10.99 -0.02 -5.03
CA SER A 103 -10.79 -0.04 -6.49
C SER A 103 -10.23 -1.35 -7.01
N VAL A 104 -9.84 -2.27 -6.14
CA VAL A 104 -9.30 -3.58 -6.50
C VAL A 104 -9.85 -4.62 -5.55
N ASP A 105 -10.45 -5.70 -6.09
CA ASP A 105 -10.89 -6.86 -5.33
C ASP A 105 -9.72 -7.81 -5.03
N HIS A 106 -8.70 -7.26 -4.43
CA HIS A 106 -7.60 -7.95 -3.81
C HIS A 106 -7.28 -7.17 -2.54
N MET A 107 -7.21 -7.85 -1.41
CA MET A 107 -6.95 -7.21 -0.12
C MET A 107 -5.64 -6.43 -0.17
N HIS A 108 -5.64 -5.24 0.39
CA HIS A 108 -4.44 -4.44 0.54
C HIS A 108 -4.56 -3.52 1.74
N PHE A 109 -3.52 -3.49 2.54
CA PHE A 109 -3.37 -2.61 3.68
C PHE A 109 -2.59 -1.39 3.24
N HIS A 110 -3.06 -0.22 3.64
CA HIS A 110 -2.39 1.04 3.36
C HIS A 110 -1.60 1.48 4.58
N LEU A 111 -0.34 1.86 4.41
CA LEU A 111 0.46 2.66 5.33
C LEU A 111 0.58 4.07 4.74
N ILE A 112 -0.15 5.02 5.31
CA ILE A 112 -0.29 6.37 4.73
C ILE A 112 0.35 7.38 5.68
N PRO A 113 1.53 7.92 5.33
CA PRO A 113 2.20 8.92 6.15
C PRO A 113 1.48 10.26 6.15
N ASP A 114 1.47 10.94 7.31
CA ASP A 114 1.08 12.33 7.52
C ASP A 114 -0.26 12.69 6.84
N VAL A 115 -1.24 11.78 6.90
CA VAL A 115 -2.55 11.97 6.29
C VAL A 115 -3.54 12.54 7.30
N GLU A 116 -4.23 13.60 6.92
CA GLU A 116 -5.33 14.12 7.72
C GLU A 116 -6.54 13.20 7.63
N VAL A 117 -7.03 12.71 8.77
CA VAL A 117 -8.24 11.88 8.86
C VAL A 117 -9.43 12.68 8.35
N GLY A 118 -10.13 12.15 7.34
CA GLY A 118 -11.21 12.83 6.64
C GLY A 118 -10.83 13.34 5.24
N SER A 119 -9.54 13.47 4.92
CA SER A 119 -9.06 13.78 3.56
C SER A 119 -9.14 12.57 2.63
N ILE A 120 -9.21 11.35 3.17
CA ILE A 120 -9.33 10.11 2.40
C ILE A 120 -10.79 9.92 1.94
N LYS A 121 -11.19 10.67 0.93
CA LYS A 121 -12.54 10.59 0.36
C LYS A 121 -12.54 9.73 -0.90
N GLY A 122 -13.21 8.57 -0.83
CA GLY A 122 -13.51 7.74 -1.99
C GLY A 122 -12.29 7.23 -2.77
N CYS A 123 -12.47 6.84 -4.02
CA CYS A 123 -11.41 6.40 -4.93
C CYS A 123 -10.53 7.53 -5.47
N GLY A 124 -10.72 8.76 -4.98
CA GLY A 124 -9.93 9.93 -5.34
C GLY A 124 -9.74 10.13 -6.84
N PRO A 125 -10.77 10.55 -7.60
CA PRO A 125 -10.64 10.75 -9.05
C PRO A 125 -9.59 11.79 -9.42
N SER A 126 -9.14 12.58 -8.45
CA SER A 126 -8.08 13.59 -8.60
C SER A 126 -6.66 13.06 -8.41
N ARG A 127 -6.49 11.79 -7.95
CA ARG A 127 -5.16 11.22 -7.78
C ARG A 127 -4.50 10.93 -9.12
N GLU A 128 -3.25 11.35 -9.25
CA GLU A 128 -2.46 11.01 -10.42
C GLU A 128 -1.84 9.61 -10.28
N PHE A 129 -1.82 8.88 -11.38
CA PHE A 129 -1.21 7.57 -11.46
C PHE A 129 0.27 7.74 -11.81
N LEU A 130 1.15 7.24 -10.93
CA LEU A 130 2.58 7.33 -11.16
C LEU A 130 2.99 6.57 -12.42
N THR A 131 3.88 7.16 -13.22
CA THR A 131 4.54 6.44 -14.31
C THR A 131 5.43 5.34 -13.72
N GLU A 132 5.78 4.32 -14.51
CA GLU A 132 6.72 3.27 -14.06
C GLU A 132 8.07 3.86 -13.63
N LYS A 133 8.57 4.84 -14.37
CA LYS A 133 9.81 5.56 -14.04
C LYS A 133 9.72 6.24 -12.68
N ASP A 134 8.62 6.95 -12.40
CA ASP A 134 8.44 7.64 -11.13
C ASP A 134 8.24 6.64 -9.98
N LEU A 135 7.52 5.55 -10.22
CA LEU A 135 7.34 4.47 -9.25
C LEU A 135 8.69 3.85 -8.87
N ILE A 136 9.53 3.49 -9.84
CA ILE A 136 10.87 2.93 -9.59
C ILE A 136 11.73 3.91 -8.79
N LYS A 137 11.69 5.19 -9.13
CA LYS A 137 12.40 6.24 -8.38
C LYS A 137 11.93 6.29 -6.92
N ARG A 138 10.61 6.31 -6.68
CA ARG A 138 10.05 6.32 -5.31
C ARG A 138 10.43 5.08 -4.51
N ILE A 139 10.40 3.91 -5.14
CA ILE A 139 10.86 2.65 -4.53
C ILE A 139 12.34 2.74 -4.11
N ALA A 140 13.20 3.28 -4.98
CA ALA A 140 14.60 3.46 -4.67
C ALA A 140 14.83 4.42 -3.49
N ASP A 141 14.04 5.48 -3.39
CA ASP A 141 14.12 6.46 -2.29
C ASP A 141 13.69 5.83 -0.96
N ILE A 142 12.64 5.02 -0.93
CA ILE A 142 12.22 4.27 0.25
C ILE A 142 13.28 3.23 0.68
N LYS A 143 13.86 2.49 -0.26
CA LYS A 143 14.96 1.55 0.04
C LYS A 143 16.19 2.25 0.65
N LYS A 144 16.47 3.51 0.27
CA LYS A 144 17.51 4.33 0.93
C LYS A 144 17.10 4.72 2.34
N LEU A 145 15.82 5.04 2.57
CA LEU A 145 15.30 5.39 3.89
C LEU A 145 15.39 4.19 4.86
N GLU A 146 15.07 2.98 4.41
CA GLU A 146 15.21 1.75 5.20
C GLU A 146 16.62 1.59 5.80
N LYS A 147 17.66 1.92 5.03
CA LYS A 147 19.07 1.82 5.44
C LYS A 147 19.54 2.92 6.43
N LYS A 148 18.73 3.97 6.65
CA LYS A 148 19.09 5.04 7.62
C LYS A 148 18.85 4.57 9.05
N PRO A 149 19.74 4.92 10.00
CA PRO A 149 19.51 4.65 11.42
C PRO A 149 18.26 5.40 11.91
N VAL A 150 17.49 4.76 12.80
CA VAL A 150 16.36 5.40 13.49
C VAL A 150 16.90 6.54 14.34
N LYS A 151 16.35 7.73 14.19
CA LYS A 151 16.67 8.84 15.10
C LYS A 151 16.17 8.44 16.48
N SER A 152 17.07 8.28 17.44
CA SER A 152 16.71 8.08 18.85
C SER A 152 15.89 9.29 19.30
N THR A 153 14.58 9.11 19.46
CA THR A 153 13.75 10.07 20.18
C THR A 153 14.07 9.89 21.65
N ALA A 154 15.10 10.60 22.13
CA ALA A 154 15.30 10.77 23.56
C ALA A 154 14.03 11.44 24.10
N LYS A 155 13.20 10.68 24.80
CA LYS A 155 12.12 11.24 25.62
C LYS A 155 12.79 12.13 26.68
N LYS A 156 12.54 13.43 26.62
CA LYS A 156 12.64 14.30 27.77
C LYS A 156 11.38 14.22 28.58
#